data_790a83068c954266f9118b02a33c9473
#
_entry.id   790a83068c954266f9118b02a33c9473
#
_cell.length_a   1.000
_cell.length_b   1.000
_cell.length_c   1.000
_cell.angle_alpha   90.00
_cell.angle_beta   90.00
_cell.angle_gamma   90.00
#
_symmetry.space_group_name_H-M   'P 1'
#
loop_
_entity.id
_entity.type
_entity.pdbx_description
1 polymer ?
#
loop_
_entity_poly.entity_id
_entity_poly.type
_entity_poly.pdbx_seq_one_letter_code
_entity_poly.pdbx_strand_id
1 'polypeptide(L)'
;MVLVLVVGCQSGASPDRPDESGQSSPLNQAAGSIPNLPLKRLDGSAFASGSLNRDSATVLFLLSPECPLCLDYAYTFRTLAEEYQARGIRFVGLFPGTYFSELQIKKYCSRFRLEFPMVLDPDYALTRALGANTTPEALLLNEQGQLVYQGGIDNWAYEVGQKRLEPTEHYLRDALQAFENGQKPPLARTKPVGCLIE
;
A
#
# COMPACT_ATOMS: atom_id res chain seq x y z
N MET A 1 -18.96 -71.11 27.21
CA MET A 1 -18.10 -70.10 27.83
C MET A 1 -17.30 -69.48 26.67
N VAL A 2 -17.82 -68.37 26.09
CA VAL A 2 -17.24 -67.73 24.93
C VAL A 2 -16.54 -66.49 25.44
N LEU A 3 -15.23 -66.41 25.23
CA LEU A 3 -14.38 -65.31 25.64
C LEU A 3 -14.40 -64.26 24.49
N VAL A 4 -14.98 -63.08 24.74
CA VAL A 4 -14.96 -61.94 23.81
C VAL A 4 -13.72 -61.11 24.11
N LEU A 5 -12.76 -61.11 23.21
CA LEU A 5 -11.60 -60.22 23.20
C LEU A 5 -12.03 -58.84 22.64
N VAL A 6 -11.99 -57.80 23.49
CA VAL A 6 -12.17 -56.42 23.10
C VAL A 6 -10.81 -55.88 22.64
N VAL A 7 -10.68 -55.62 21.33
CA VAL A 7 -9.51 -54.91 20.79
C VAL A 7 -9.73 -53.41 20.94
N GLY A 8 -8.94 -52.79 21.76
CA GLY A 8 -8.91 -51.34 21.91
C GLY A 8 -8.26 -50.65 20.69
N CYS A 9 -9.01 -49.79 20.01
CA CYS A 9 -8.46 -48.86 19.01
C CYS A 9 -7.74 -47.72 19.75
N GLN A 10 -6.42 -47.63 19.54
CA GLN A 10 -5.62 -46.47 19.95
C GLN A 10 -5.82 -45.40 18.88
N SER A 11 -6.33 -44.25 19.33
CA SER A 11 -6.46 -43.03 18.55
C SER A 11 -5.07 -42.47 18.23
N GLY A 12 -4.72 -42.51 16.94
CA GLY A 12 -3.54 -41.84 16.40
C GLY A 12 -3.66 -40.31 16.55
N ALA A 13 -2.68 -39.72 17.20
CA ALA A 13 -2.53 -38.27 17.25
C ALA A 13 -2.24 -37.73 15.85
N SER A 14 -3.05 -36.77 15.41
CA SER A 14 -2.79 -35.98 14.21
C SER A 14 -1.63 -35.01 14.48
N PRO A 15 -0.73 -34.80 13.50
CA PRO A 15 0.36 -33.84 13.65
C PRO A 15 -0.16 -32.41 13.64
N ASP A 16 0.48 -31.60 14.46
CA ASP A 16 0.28 -30.18 14.72
C ASP A 16 -0.08 -29.35 13.47
N ARG A 17 -1.23 -28.68 13.53
CA ARG A 17 -1.48 -27.49 12.73
C ARG A 17 -0.64 -26.37 13.30
N PRO A 18 0.11 -25.59 12.49
CA PRO A 18 0.70 -24.37 12.95
C PRO A 18 -0.40 -23.42 13.41
N ASP A 19 -0.21 -22.89 14.61
CA ASP A 19 -1.03 -21.91 15.30
C ASP A 19 -1.20 -20.64 14.44
N GLU A 20 -2.35 -20.50 13.77
CA GLU A 20 -2.79 -19.27 13.12
C GLU A 20 -3.34 -18.29 14.18
N SER A 21 -2.60 -18.00 15.20
CA SER A 21 -2.85 -16.83 16.04
C SER A 21 -2.20 -15.59 15.42
N GLY A 22 -2.55 -15.31 14.18
CA GLY A 22 -2.38 -14.00 13.56
C GLY A 22 -3.29 -13.01 14.30
N GLN A 23 -2.77 -12.40 15.36
CA GLN A 23 -3.40 -11.28 16.02
C GLN A 23 -3.63 -10.17 15.01
N SER A 24 -4.83 -10.10 14.46
CA SER A 24 -5.35 -8.93 13.79
C SER A 24 -5.43 -7.82 14.83
N SER A 25 -4.36 -7.02 14.94
CA SER A 25 -4.42 -5.78 15.69
C SER A 25 -5.58 -4.95 15.18
N PRO A 26 -6.49 -4.50 16.05
CA PRO A 26 -7.65 -3.74 15.60
C PRO A 26 -7.21 -2.45 14.94
N LEU A 27 -7.90 -2.07 13.85
CA LEU A 27 -7.74 -0.82 13.08
C LEU A 27 -7.89 0.47 13.91
N ASN A 28 -7.85 0.39 15.25
CA ASN A 28 -8.13 1.48 16.16
C ASN A 28 -6.87 2.14 16.75
N GLN A 29 -5.73 2.08 16.06
CA GLN A 29 -4.61 2.95 16.42
C GLN A 29 -4.58 4.14 15.46
N ALA A 30 -5.09 5.26 15.99
CA ALA A 30 -5.05 6.62 15.47
C ALA A 30 -5.74 6.82 14.10
N ALA A 31 -7.07 6.90 14.10
CA ALA A 31 -7.78 7.79 13.19
C ALA A 31 -7.46 9.27 13.54
N GLY A 32 -6.18 9.58 13.70
CA GLY A 32 -5.69 10.95 13.73
C GLY A 32 -5.71 11.47 12.31
N SER A 33 -6.31 12.62 12.11
CA SER A 33 -6.18 13.32 10.84
C SER A 33 -4.70 13.47 10.48
N ILE A 34 -4.37 13.28 9.19
CA ILE A 34 -3.00 13.51 8.70
C ILE A 34 -2.53 14.89 9.17
N PRO A 35 -1.37 15.00 9.83
CA PRO A 35 -0.86 16.28 10.30
C PRO A 35 -0.66 17.23 9.11
N ASN A 36 -0.97 18.50 9.30
CA ASN A 36 -0.79 19.49 8.24
C ASN A 36 0.67 19.92 8.14
N LEU A 37 1.45 19.20 7.35
CA LEU A 37 2.88 19.42 7.14
C LEU A 37 3.13 20.27 5.89
N PRO A 38 3.99 21.30 5.97
CA PRO A 38 4.44 22.05 4.81
C PRO A 38 5.50 21.25 4.05
N LEU A 39 5.14 20.75 2.89
CA LEU A 39 5.99 19.98 1.99
C LEU A 39 6.17 20.71 0.65
N LYS A 40 6.98 20.17 -0.24
CA LYS A 40 7.17 20.66 -1.60
C LYS A 40 6.75 19.61 -2.62
N ARG A 41 6.16 20.06 -3.72
CA ARG A 41 6.05 19.23 -4.92
C ARG A 41 7.37 19.24 -5.70
N LEU A 42 7.50 18.26 -6.56
CA LEU A 42 8.66 18.11 -7.45
C LEU A 42 8.80 19.28 -8.46
N ASP A 43 7.73 19.99 -8.74
CA ASP A 43 7.72 21.21 -9.56
C ASP A 43 8.15 22.47 -8.78
N GLY A 44 8.43 22.34 -7.49
CA GLY A 44 8.82 23.42 -6.59
C GLY A 44 7.65 24.14 -5.90
N SER A 45 6.40 23.84 -6.28
CA SER A 45 5.23 24.45 -5.64
C SER A 45 5.01 23.93 -4.22
N ALA A 46 4.39 24.74 -3.37
CA ALA A 46 4.05 24.34 -2.01
C ALA A 46 2.97 23.24 -2.00
N PHE A 47 3.11 22.32 -1.06
CA PHE A 47 2.13 21.27 -0.79
C PHE A 47 1.87 21.18 0.71
N ALA A 48 0.63 21.29 1.11
CA ALA A 48 0.22 21.06 2.49
C ALA A 48 -0.42 19.67 2.59
N SER A 49 0.12 18.78 3.43
CA SER A 49 -0.43 17.42 3.58
C SER A 49 -1.88 17.40 4.08
N GLY A 50 -2.33 18.46 4.79
CA GLY A 50 -3.74 18.66 5.13
C GLY A 50 -4.67 18.77 3.91
N SER A 51 -4.13 19.04 2.71
CA SER A 51 -4.92 19.02 1.47
C SER A 51 -5.32 17.60 1.03
N LEU A 52 -4.69 16.57 1.60
CA LEU A 52 -5.09 15.17 1.38
C LEU A 52 -6.45 14.83 2.01
N ASN A 53 -6.92 15.67 2.93
CA ASN A 53 -8.17 15.52 3.67
C ASN A 53 -9.32 16.37 3.08
N ARG A 54 -9.28 16.71 1.78
CA ARG A 54 -10.26 17.63 1.18
C ARG A 54 -10.84 17.08 -0.12
N ASP A 55 -12.14 17.19 -0.21
CA ASP A 55 -12.96 17.15 -1.43
C ASP A 55 -12.96 15.86 -2.26
N SER A 56 -12.02 14.94 -2.08
CA SER A 56 -12.02 13.64 -2.77
C SER A 56 -11.07 12.65 -2.10
N ALA A 57 -11.35 11.37 -2.29
CA ALA A 57 -10.43 10.31 -1.89
C ALA A 57 -9.08 10.47 -2.58
N THR A 58 -8.03 10.05 -1.90
CA THR A 58 -6.66 10.18 -2.41
C THR A 58 -5.90 8.87 -2.26
N VAL A 59 -5.29 8.42 -3.35
CA VAL A 59 -4.27 7.37 -3.32
C VAL A 59 -2.91 8.02 -3.20
N LEU A 60 -2.14 7.60 -2.20
CA LEU A 60 -0.71 7.90 -2.12
C LEU A 60 0.08 6.66 -2.51
N PHE A 61 1.05 6.84 -3.40
CA PHE A 61 2.09 5.87 -3.66
C PHE A 61 3.40 6.31 -3.01
N LEU A 62 3.96 5.51 -2.12
CA LEU A 62 5.34 5.69 -1.67
C LEU A 62 6.27 5.11 -2.73
N LEU A 63 7.15 5.93 -3.24
CA LEU A 63 7.96 5.63 -4.42
C LEU A 63 9.45 5.86 -4.15
N SER A 64 10.27 5.08 -4.84
CA SER A 64 11.71 5.27 -4.92
C SER A 64 12.17 5.05 -6.36
N PRO A 65 12.98 5.96 -6.94
CA PRO A 65 13.42 5.87 -8.32
C PRO A 65 14.29 4.65 -8.64
N GLU A 66 14.95 4.08 -7.65
CA GLU A 66 15.87 2.94 -7.81
C GLU A 66 15.32 1.63 -7.21
N CYS A 67 14.16 1.67 -6.55
CA CYS A 67 13.54 0.44 -6.09
C CYS A 67 13.08 -0.40 -7.31
N PRO A 68 13.59 -1.62 -7.49
CA PRO A 68 13.22 -2.46 -8.63
C PRO A 68 11.72 -2.65 -8.77
N LEU A 69 11.01 -2.81 -7.67
CA LEU A 69 9.55 -2.97 -7.71
C LEU A 69 8.82 -1.65 -8.05
N CYS A 70 9.36 -0.48 -7.70
CA CYS A 70 8.81 0.79 -8.18
C CYS A 70 8.97 0.96 -9.69
N LEU A 71 10.07 0.43 -10.27
CA LEU A 71 10.28 0.42 -11.71
C LEU A 71 9.29 -0.53 -12.40
N ASP A 72 9.12 -1.71 -11.85
CA ASP A 72 8.26 -2.76 -12.40
C ASP A 72 6.77 -2.40 -12.34
N TYR A 73 6.33 -1.81 -11.23
CA TYR A 73 4.94 -1.37 -11.03
C TYR A 73 4.61 -0.02 -11.69
N ALA A 74 5.58 0.68 -12.29
CA ALA A 74 5.35 2.03 -12.83
C ALA A 74 4.21 2.10 -13.86
N TYR A 75 4.06 1.07 -14.70
CA TYR A 75 2.93 0.96 -15.62
C TYR A 75 1.59 0.84 -14.86
N THR A 76 1.55 0.02 -13.81
CA THR A 76 0.36 -0.18 -12.98
C THR A 76 -0.03 1.11 -12.25
N PHE A 77 0.94 1.86 -11.70
CA PHE A 77 0.66 3.16 -11.09
C PHE A 77 0.00 4.12 -12.07
N ARG A 78 0.55 4.21 -13.28
CA ARG A 78 0.00 5.08 -14.33
C ARG A 78 -1.41 4.67 -14.70
N THR A 79 -1.65 3.40 -15.02
CA THR A 79 -2.96 2.92 -15.46
C THR A 79 -4.03 3.04 -14.39
N LEU A 80 -3.69 2.79 -13.13
CA LEU A 80 -4.61 3.02 -12.01
C LEU A 80 -4.93 4.52 -11.85
N ALA A 81 -3.92 5.38 -11.98
CA ALA A 81 -4.14 6.83 -11.89
C ALA A 81 -5.03 7.32 -13.04
N GLU A 82 -4.75 6.94 -14.29
CA GLU A 82 -5.56 7.30 -15.47
C GLU A 82 -7.02 6.84 -15.31
N GLU A 83 -7.23 5.61 -14.86
CA GLU A 83 -8.56 5.03 -14.69
C GLU A 83 -9.38 5.73 -13.59
N TYR A 84 -8.79 5.91 -12.40
CA TYR A 84 -9.54 6.38 -11.23
C TYR A 84 -9.55 7.90 -11.06
N GLN A 85 -8.61 8.65 -11.66
CA GLN A 85 -8.70 10.10 -11.73
C GLN A 85 -9.94 10.55 -12.53
N ALA A 86 -10.26 9.85 -13.59
CA ALA A 86 -11.49 10.09 -14.36
C ALA A 86 -12.77 9.88 -13.53
N ARG A 87 -12.67 9.18 -12.39
CA ARG A 87 -13.76 8.91 -11.44
C ARG A 87 -13.69 9.78 -10.18
N GLY A 88 -12.79 10.79 -10.17
CA GLY A 88 -12.69 11.75 -9.07
C GLY A 88 -11.76 11.35 -7.91
N ILE A 89 -11.02 10.25 -8.02
CA ILE A 89 -10.01 9.86 -7.03
C ILE A 89 -8.68 10.52 -7.38
N ARG A 90 -8.07 11.22 -6.43
CA ARG A 90 -6.76 11.85 -6.62
C ARG A 90 -5.63 10.83 -6.44
N PHE A 91 -4.54 11.06 -7.14
CA PHE A 91 -3.31 10.30 -6.98
C PHE A 91 -2.14 11.22 -6.65
N VAL A 92 -1.27 10.79 -5.75
CA VAL A 92 -0.08 11.53 -5.32
C VAL A 92 1.06 10.54 -5.15
N GLY A 93 2.22 10.84 -5.72
CA GLY A 93 3.46 10.12 -5.43
C GLY A 93 4.21 10.80 -4.29
N LEU A 94 4.64 10.06 -3.29
CA LEU A 94 5.43 10.52 -2.17
C LEU A 94 6.83 9.93 -2.26
N PHE A 95 7.86 10.79 -2.21
CA PHE A 95 9.27 10.38 -2.22
C PHE A 95 9.88 10.66 -0.85
N PRO A 96 10.07 9.63 -0.01
CA PRO A 96 10.67 9.74 1.32
C PRO A 96 12.17 10.03 1.25
N GLY A 97 12.63 10.91 2.14
CA GLY A 97 14.06 11.19 2.34
C GLY A 97 14.70 12.05 1.26
N THR A 98 16.02 12.17 1.36
CA THR A 98 16.85 13.00 0.46
C THR A 98 17.89 12.17 -0.32
N TYR A 99 17.76 10.86 -0.29
CA TYR A 99 18.72 9.96 -0.96
C TYR A 99 18.77 10.19 -2.47
N PHE A 100 17.64 10.53 -3.08
CA PHE A 100 17.53 10.84 -4.49
C PHE A 100 17.38 12.33 -4.74
N SER A 101 18.14 12.86 -5.68
CA SER A 101 17.98 14.23 -6.15
C SER A 101 16.67 14.42 -6.91
N GLU A 102 16.14 15.65 -6.90
CA GLU A 102 14.96 15.98 -7.69
C GLU A 102 15.11 15.63 -9.18
N LEU A 103 16.33 15.74 -9.72
CA LEU A 103 16.61 15.36 -11.11
C LEU A 103 16.42 13.86 -11.37
N GLN A 104 16.86 13.00 -10.43
CA GLN A 104 16.63 11.55 -10.53
C GLN A 104 15.16 11.22 -10.46
N ILE A 105 14.43 11.85 -9.54
CA ILE A 105 12.97 11.70 -9.41
C ILE A 105 12.26 12.18 -10.69
N LYS A 106 12.63 13.35 -11.24
CA LYS A 106 12.08 13.86 -12.51
C LYS A 106 12.32 12.90 -13.68
N LYS A 107 13.52 12.33 -13.78
CA LYS A 107 13.84 11.33 -14.81
C LYS A 107 12.98 10.07 -14.68
N TYR A 108 12.79 9.57 -13.45
CA TYR A 108 11.92 8.44 -13.18
C TYR A 108 10.48 8.73 -13.61
N CYS A 109 9.90 9.83 -13.14
CA CYS A 109 8.52 10.20 -13.47
C CYS A 109 8.32 10.38 -14.99
N SER A 110 9.25 11.06 -15.65
CA SER A 110 9.21 11.28 -17.11
C SER A 110 9.33 9.97 -17.88
N ARG A 111 10.26 9.09 -17.49
CA ARG A 111 10.48 7.79 -18.14
C ARG A 111 9.19 6.95 -18.15
N PHE A 112 8.46 6.95 -17.06
CA PHE A 112 7.26 6.13 -16.89
C PHE A 112 5.94 6.87 -17.10
N ARG A 113 6.01 8.16 -17.48
CA ARG A 113 4.83 9.02 -17.71
C ARG A 113 3.88 9.04 -16.50
N LEU A 114 4.46 9.24 -15.32
CA LEU A 114 3.68 9.41 -14.09
C LEU A 114 3.27 10.88 -13.99
N GLU A 115 2.04 11.21 -14.37
CA GLU A 115 1.56 12.59 -14.55
C GLU A 115 0.78 13.12 -13.34
N PHE A 116 0.64 12.34 -12.27
CA PHE A 116 0.04 12.82 -11.03
C PHE A 116 1.06 13.59 -10.17
N PRO A 117 0.62 14.47 -9.25
CA PRO A 117 1.51 15.27 -8.41
C PRO A 117 2.49 14.42 -7.62
N MET A 118 3.76 14.84 -7.62
CA MET A 118 4.84 14.22 -6.85
C MET A 118 5.23 15.13 -5.70
N VAL A 119 5.32 14.58 -4.50
CA VAL A 119 5.63 15.30 -3.24
C VAL A 119 6.92 14.76 -2.66
N LEU A 120 7.76 15.66 -2.18
CA LEU A 120 9.02 15.34 -1.52
C LEU A 120 8.80 15.38 0.00
N ASP A 121 9.25 14.36 0.70
CA ASP A 121 9.19 14.22 2.16
C ASP A 121 10.60 14.02 2.73
N PRO A 122 11.46 15.08 2.69
CA PRO A 122 12.89 14.93 2.97
C PRO A 122 13.18 14.48 4.40
N ASP A 123 12.33 14.81 5.34
CA ASP A 123 12.48 14.48 6.76
C ASP A 123 11.65 13.25 7.18
N TYR A 124 11.05 12.54 6.23
CA TYR A 124 10.14 11.41 6.47
C TYR A 124 8.93 11.75 7.37
N ALA A 125 8.59 13.01 7.47
CA ALA A 125 7.58 13.46 8.43
C ALA A 125 6.17 12.93 8.07
N LEU A 126 5.79 13.00 6.80
CA LEU A 126 4.52 12.44 6.32
C LEU A 126 4.57 10.92 6.28
N THR A 127 5.67 10.33 5.81
CA THR A 127 5.90 8.89 5.77
C THR A 127 5.71 8.26 7.14
N ARG A 128 6.34 8.84 8.19
CA ARG A 128 6.16 8.37 9.58
C ARG A 128 4.74 8.57 10.10
N ALA A 129 4.12 9.71 9.80
CA ALA A 129 2.75 9.97 10.21
C ALA A 129 1.74 8.98 9.62
N LEU A 130 2.02 8.48 8.41
CA LEU A 130 1.23 7.47 7.72
C LEU A 130 1.56 6.03 8.19
N GLY A 131 2.62 5.85 8.97
CA GLY A 131 3.11 4.52 9.39
C GLY A 131 3.60 3.66 8.23
N ALA A 132 4.05 4.29 7.15
CA ALA A 132 4.56 3.62 5.97
C ALA A 132 6.07 3.35 6.10
N ASN A 133 6.54 2.23 5.57
CA ASN A 133 7.94 1.83 5.71
C ASN A 133 8.53 1.11 4.50
N THR A 134 7.79 1.02 3.41
CA THR A 134 8.20 0.24 2.22
C THR A 134 7.93 1.04 0.94
N THR A 135 8.72 0.82 -0.10
CA THR A 135 8.47 1.29 -1.47
C THR A 135 8.52 0.12 -2.45
N PRO A 136 7.50 -0.06 -3.33
CA PRO A 136 6.26 0.69 -3.34
C PRO A 136 5.29 0.25 -2.23
N GLU A 137 4.58 1.22 -1.68
CA GLU A 137 3.42 1.00 -0.81
C GLU A 137 2.29 1.92 -1.27
N ALA A 138 1.05 1.46 -1.21
CA ALA A 138 -0.13 2.23 -1.56
C ALA A 138 -1.00 2.50 -0.33
N LEU A 139 -1.49 3.73 -0.22
CA LEU A 139 -2.47 4.13 0.80
C LEU A 139 -3.68 4.75 0.10
N LEU A 140 -4.88 4.34 0.47
CA LEU A 140 -6.12 5.00 0.07
C LEU A 140 -6.70 5.74 1.28
N LEU A 141 -6.88 7.03 1.13
CA LEU A 141 -7.50 7.92 2.11
C LEU A 141 -8.87 8.34 1.61
N ASN A 142 -9.86 8.40 2.51
CA ASN A 142 -11.15 8.99 2.18
C ASN A 142 -11.10 10.53 2.18
N GLU A 143 -12.22 11.17 1.91
CA GLU A 143 -12.37 12.63 1.86
C GLU A 143 -12.10 13.33 3.20
N GLN A 144 -12.16 12.59 4.31
CA GLN A 144 -11.83 13.07 5.65
C GLN A 144 -10.36 12.80 6.03
N GLY A 145 -9.56 12.24 5.10
CA GLY A 145 -8.18 11.85 5.34
C GLY A 145 -8.01 10.61 6.22
N GLN A 146 -9.07 9.84 6.39
CA GLN A 146 -8.99 8.59 7.13
C GLN A 146 -8.46 7.48 6.22
N LEU A 147 -7.63 6.62 6.76
CA LEU A 147 -7.05 5.51 6.05
C LEU A 147 -8.09 4.42 5.79
N VAL A 148 -8.34 4.16 4.51
CA VAL A 148 -9.25 3.11 4.02
C VAL A 148 -8.48 1.83 3.69
N TYR A 149 -7.32 1.99 3.06
CA TYR A 149 -6.44 0.88 2.68
C TYR A 149 -4.98 1.26 2.83
N GLN A 150 -4.12 0.31 3.23
CA GLN A 150 -2.67 0.44 3.22
C GLN A 150 -2.00 -0.89 2.92
N GLY A 151 -1.07 -0.92 1.98
CA GLY A 151 -0.30 -2.12 1.68
C GLY A 151 0.24 -2.21 0.25
N GLY A 152 0.36 -3.43 -0.25
CA GLY A 152 0.78 -3.71 -1.62
C GLY A 152 -0.22 -3.27 -2.67
N ILE A 153 0.21 -3.22 -3.91
CA ILE A 153 -0.65 -2.90 -5.07
C ILE A 153 -1.50 -4.13 -5.42
N ASP A 154 -0.86 -5.28 -5.46
CA ASP A 154 -1.41 -6.60 -5.76
C ASP A 154 -0.47 -7.68 -5.20
N ASN A 155 -0.70 -8.96 -5.55
CA ASN A 155 0.18 -10.07 -5.16
C ASN A 155 1.12 -10.54 -6.27
N TRP A 156 1.36 -9.73 -7.29
CA TRP A 156 2.27 -10.08 -8.38
C TRP A 156 3.69 -10.33 -7.88
N ALA A 157 4.27 -9.41 -7.12
CA ALA A 157 5.53 -9.63 -6.40
C ALA A 157 5.23 -10.26 -5.04
N TYR A 158 5.88 -11.38 -4.70
CA TYR A 158 5.75 -12.01 -3.39
C TYR A 158 7.04 -11.94 -2.56
N GLU A 159 8.18 -11.63 -3.21
CA GLU A 159 9.45 -11.23 -2.62
C GLU A 159 10.17 -10.28 -3.57
N VAL A 160 11.20 -9.58 -3.08
CA VAL A 160 12.06 -8.76 -3.94
C VAL A 160 12.79 -9.68 -4.93
N GLY A 161 12.56 -9.42 -6.23
CA GLY A 161 13.11 -10.25 -7.31
C GLY A 161 12.30 -11.49 -7.66
N GLN A 162 11.24 -11.81 -6.93
CA GLN A 162 10.38 -12.97 -7.22
C GLN A 162 8.95 -12.52 -7.53
N LYS A 163 8.46 -12.91 -8.69
CA LYS A 163 7.18 -12.43 -9.24
C LYS A 163 6.39 -13.58 -9.83
N ARG A 164 5.07 -13.47 -9.76
CA ARG A 164 4.15 -14.34 -10.50
C ARG A 164 4.13 -13.96 -11.97
N LEU A 165 3.63 -14.84 -12.80
CA LEU A 165 3.37 -14.52 -14.21
C LEU A 165 2.35 -13.38 -14.30
N GLU A 166 1.27 -13.48 -13.52
CA GLU A 166 0.21 -12.48 -13.40
C GLU A 166 -0.26 -12.41 -11.94
N PRO A 167 -0.74 -11.25 -11.48
CA PRO A 167 -1.38 -11.16 -10.17
C PRO A 167 -2.70 -11.93 -10.15
N THR A 168 -3.00 -12.58 -9.04
CA THR A 168 -4.28 -13.27 -8.79
C THR A 168 -5.14 -12.53 -7.76
N GLU A 169 -4.56 -11.54 -7.08
CA GLU A 169 -5.23 -10.66 -6.11
C GLU A 169 -4.84 -9.22 -6.41
N HIS A 170 -5.81 -8.31 -6.45
CA HIS A 170 -5.64 -6.93 -6.88
C HIS A 170 -5.97 -5.96 -5.73
N TYR A 171 -5.21 -6.02 -4.65
CA TYR A 171 -5.51 -5.39 -3.36
C TYR A 171 -5.95 -3.93 -3.44
N LEU A 172 -5.16 -3.08 -4.11
CA LEU A 172 -5.51 -1.66 -4.24
C LEU A 172 -6.75 -1.45 -5.13
N ARG A 173 -6.86 -2.20 -6.23
CA ARG A 173 -8.01 -2.12 -7.13
C ARG A 173 -9.31 -2.54 -6.42
N ASP A 174 -9.25 -3.63 -5.64
CA ASP A 174 -10.40 -4.10 -4.88
C ASP A 174 -10.80 -3.08 -3.79
N ALA A 175 -9.82 -2.43 -3.16
CA ALA A 175 -10.07 -1.37 -2.20
C ALA A 175 -10.71 -0.13 -2.86
N LEU A 176 -10.25 0.26 -4.05
CA LEU A 176 -10.82 1.37 -4.82
C LEU A 176 -12.25 1.08 -5.27
N GLN A 177 -12.50 -0.12 -5.79
CA GLN A 177 -13.85 -0.54 -6.19
C GLN A 177 -14.83 -0.59 -5.01
N ALA A 178 -14.38 -1.15 -3.87
CA ALA A 178 -15.19 -1.16 -2.66
C ALA A 178 -15.52 0.27 -2.19
N PHE A 179 -14.51 1.16 -2.19
CA PHE A 179 -14.68 2.57 -1.82
C PHE A 179 -15.70 3.28 -2.72
N GLU A 180 -15.61 3.16 -4.04
CA GLU A 180 -16.58 3.73 -4.99
C GLU A 180 -18.01 3.24 -4.75
N ASN A 181 -18.16 2.00 -4.29
CA ASN A 181 -19.46 1.41 -3.95
C ASN A 181 -19.94 1.73 -2.52
N GLY A 182 -19.24 2.59 -1.77
CA GLY A 182 -19.53 2.91 -0.38
C GLY A 182 -19.36 1.72 0.57
N GLN A 183 -18.55 0.74 0.19
CA GLN A 183 -18.27 -0.48 0.94
C GLN A 183 -16.89 -0.42 1.59
N LYS A 184 -16.67 -1.23 2.62
CA LYS A 184 -15.34 -1.44 3.18
C LYS A 184 -14.53 -2.35 2.23
N PRO A 185 -13.22 -2.08 2.07
CA PRO A 185 -12.37 -2.96 1.27
C PRO A 185 -12.34 -4.37 1.86
N PRO A 186 -12.22 -5.41 1.03
CA PRO A 186 -12.09 -6.80 1.49
C PRO A 186 -10.92 -6.97 2.45
N LEU A 187 -9.81 -6.28 2.17
CA LEU A 187 -8.63 -6.19 3.02
C LEU A 187 -8.31 -4.71 3.23
N ALA A 188 -8.36 -4.24 4.48
CA ALA A 188 -7.97 -2.87 4.80
C ALA A 188 -6.44 -2.70 4.91
N ARG A 189 -5.71 -3.81 5.13
CA ARG A 189 -4.25 -3.85 5.17
C ARG A 189 -3.74 -5.11 4.49
N THR A 190 -2.63 -4.96 3.75
CA THR A 190 -1.84 -6.07 3.21
C THR A 190 -0.36 -5.78 3.45
N LYS A 191 0.47 -6.82 3.43
CA LYS A 191 1.91 -6.63 3.56
C LYS A 191 2.48 -6.15 2.20
N PRO A 192 3.07 -4.96 2.11
CA PRO A 192 3.76 -4.54 0.90
C PRO A 192 5.05 -5.35 0.71
N VAL A 193 5.38 -5.64 -0.54
CA VAL A 193 6.67 -6.20 -0.94
C VAL A 193 7.47 -5.11 -1.62
N GLY A 194 8.69 -4.86 -1.14
CA GLY A 194 9.48 -3.75 -1.67
C GLY A 194 10.76 -3.49 -0.91
N CYS A 195 11.33 -2.31 -1.14
CA CYS A 195 12.52 -1.81 -0.48
C CYS A 195 12.11 -1.07 0.80
N LEU A 196 12.80 -1.33 1.90
CA LEU A 196 12.55 -0.61 3.15
C LEU A 196 12.93 0.86 3.00
N ILE A 197 12.18 1.72 3.67
CA ILE A 197 12.47 3.15 3.84
C ILE A 197 13.32 3.27 5.10
N GLU A 198 14.58 3.67 4.96
CA GLU A 198 15.57 3.83 6.05
C GLU A 198 15.74 5.29 6.43
#